data_604a27372d5ddd371f9193fa1bd5cd4d
#
_entry.id   604a27372d5ddd371f9193fa1bd5cd4d
#
_cell.length_a   1.000
_cell.length_b   1.000
_cell.length_c   1.000
_cell.angle_alpha   90.00
_cell.angle_beta   90.00
_cell.angle_gamma   90.00
#
_symmetry.space_group_name_H-M   'P 1'
#
loop_
_entity.id
_entity.type
_entity.pdbx_description
1 polymer ?
#
loop_
_entity_poly.entity_id
_entity_poly.type
_entity_poly.pdbx_seq_one_letter_code
_entity_poly.pdbx_strand_id
1 'polypeptide(L)'
;MNEFFKFGEKVDGYDVRVINEREARAAAGILFVIGLLSLVNATMLGHAIVTKYFISFFTLDFLIRVINPSYSPSMLLGRMFVQNQVPEYVGATQKRFAWAIGLALALPMFYLLVIHWQPNPVKVLICVICLFLLIMESAFSICLGCKIYNFVMSKRATHCPGGVCEIRKKEKIQTFNPTQMIIVTLTTIVLSTGFYFYIYELPNNSFFGKRVANEMLSEAEKQAIRDAKLEQAFKDFDEDDDF
;
A
#
# COMPACT_ATOMS: atom_id res chain seq x y z
N MET A 1 19.85 30.39 2.44
CA MET A 1 18.73 29.45 2.68
C MET A 1 19.23 28.07 2.28
N ASN A 2 19.37 27.16 3.23
CA ASN A 2 20.07 25.87 3.05
C ASN A 2 19.49 25.08 1.90
N GLU A 3 20.34 24.55 1.04
CA GLU A 3 19.94 23.69 -0.10
C GLU A 3 19.15 22.45 0.32
N PHE A 4 19.34 22.01 1.56
CA PHE A 4 18.63 20.88 2.17
C PHE A 4 17.09 21.01 2.14
N PHE A 5 16.54 22.23 2.23
CA PHE A 5 15.09 22.46 2.20
C PHE A 5 14.52 22.75 0.80
N LYS A 6 15.35 22.66 -0.25
CA LYS A 6 14.90 22.83 -1.63
C LYS A 6 14.29 21.53 -2.13
N PHE A 7 12.97 21.49 -2.24
CA PHE A 7 12.21 20.35 -2.71
C PHE A 7 12.19 20.32 -4.25
N GLY A 8 12.68 19.22 -4.84
CA GLY A 8 12.78 19.04 -6.29
C GLY A 8 13.91 19.82 -6.96
N GLU A 9 14.16 19.53 -8.22
CA GLU A 9 15.25 20.10 -9.02
C GLU A 9 14.70 21.10 -10.05
N LYS A 10 15.51 22.10 -10.44
CA LYS A 10 15.23 22.96 -11.57
C LYS A 10 15.89 22.33 -12.80
N VAL A 11 15.10 22.03 -13.80
CA VAL A 11 15.55 21.47 -15.08
C VAL A 11 15.16 22.44 -16.18
N ASP A 12 16.04 22.65 -17.14
CA ASP A 12 15.80 23.53 -18.29
C ASP A 12 14.58 23.03 -19.09
N GLY A 13 13.72 23.93 -19.48
CA GLY A 13 12.46 23.62 -20.18
C GLY A 13 11.25 23.36 -19.25
N TYR A 14 11.39 23.48 -17.93
CA TYR A 14 10.30 23.38 -16.97
C TYR A 14 10.14 24.64 -16.13
N ASP A 15 8.92 25.19 -16.12
CA ASP A 15 8.59 26.41 -15.35
C ASP A 15 8.55 26.16 -13.83
N VAL A 16 8.42 24.92 -13.40
CA VAL A 16 8.30 24.47 -12.01
C VAL A 16 9.43 23.54 -11.64
N ARG A 17 9.69 23.37 -10.35
CA ARG A 17 10.58 22.33 -9.88
C ARG A 17 9.99 20.97 -10.16
N VAL A 18 10.82 20.03 -10.55
CA VAL A 18 10.43 18.68 -10.99
C VAL A 18 11.16 17.61 -10.20
N ILE A 19 10.64 16.41 -10.28
CA ILE A 19 11.21 15.18 -9.71
C ILE A 19 11.19 14.12 -10.80
N ASN A 20 12.15 13.21 -10.78
CA ASN A 20 12.15 12.06 -11.68
C ASN A 20 11.07 11.05 -11.24
N GLU A 21 10.04 10.91 -12.06
CA GLU A 21 8.91 9.99 -11.81
C GLU A 21 9.33 8.53 -11.79
N ARG A 22 10.32 8.14 -12.62
CA ARG A 22 10.80 6.76 -12.67
C ARG A 22 11.41 6.32 -11.35
N GLU A 23 12.14 7.20 -10.66
CA GLU A 23 12.67 6.94 -9.33
C GLU A 23 11.54 6.78 -8.30
N ALA A 24 10.54 7.65 -8.35
CA ALA A 24 9.39 7.58 -7.45
C ALA A 24 8.58 6.28 -7.62
N ARG A 25 8.37 5.86 -8.88
CA ARG A 25 7.69 4.60 -9.21
C ARG A 25 8.47 3.38 -8.77
N ALA A 26 9.78 3.34 -9.01
CA ALA A 26 10.64 2.26 -8.56
C ALA A 26 10.64 2.16 -7.03
N ALA A 27 10.75 3.28 -6.33
CA ALA A 27 10.66 3.34 -4.88
C ALA A 27 9.30 2.84 -4.35
N ALA A 28 8.20 3.26 -4.99
CA ALA A 28 6.86 2.81 -4.63
C ALA A 28 6.69 1.29 -4.85
N GLY A 29 7.25 0.74 -5.93
CA GLY A 29 7.25 -0.70 -6.21
C GLY A 29 8.00 -1.51 -5.16
N ILE A 30 9.20 -1.06 -4.76
CA ILE A 30 10.00 -1.70 -3.70
C ILE A 30 9.20 -1.70 -2.37
N LEU A 31 8.65 -0.55 -1.99
CA LEU A 31 7.86 -0.43 -0.77
C LEU A 31 6.58 -1.27 -0.83
N PHE A 32 5.93 -1.36 -2.00
CA PHE A 32 4.76 -2.21 -2.19
C PHE A 32 5.07 -3.68 -1.93
N VAL A 33 6.15 -4.22 -2.52
CA VAL A 33 6.54 -5.63 -2.34
C VAL A 33 6.85 -5.93 -0.88
N ILE A 34 7.68 -5.11 -0.23
CA ILE A 34 8.04 -5.31 1.18
C ILE A 34 6.80 -5.16 2.08
N GLY A 35 5.94 -4.19 1.81
CA GLY A 35 4.71 -3.96 2.54
C GLY A 35 3.70 -5.09 2.40
N LEU A 36 3.55 -5.64 1.18
CA LEU A 36 2.69 -6.79 0.93
C LEU A 36 3.18 -8.03 1.67
N LEU A 37 4.47 -8.34 1.58
CA LEU A 37 5.08 -9.45 2.32
C LEU A 37 4.93 -9.28 3.83
N SER A 38 5.10 -8.06 4.32
CA SER A 38 4.91 -7.70 5.72
C SER A 38 3.45 -7.91 6.18
N LEU A 39 2.48 -7.49 5.38
CA LEU A 39 1.05 -7.68 5.68
C LEU A 39 0.67 -9.17 5.67
N VAL A 40 1.10 -9.92 4.66
CA VAL A 40 0.86 -11.37 4.57
C VAL A 40 1.49 -12.09 5.77
N ASN A 41 2.71 -11.73 6.15
CA ASN A 41 3.37 -12.31 7.33
C ASN A 41 2.54 -12.06 8.61
N ALA A 42 2.05 -10.84 8.82
CA ALA A 42 1.25 -10.51 9.98
C ALA A 42 -0.11 -11.20 10.01
N THR A 43 -0.78 -11.30 8.84
CA THR A 43 -2.15 -11.83 8.76
C THR A 43 -2.18 -13.35 8.65
N MET A 44 -1.27 -13.96 7.90
CA MET A 44 -1.23 -15.41 7.67
C MET A 44 -0.42 -16.16 8.73
N LEU A 45 0.76 -15.66 9.08
CA LEU A 45 1.67 -16.32 10.02
C LEU A 45 1.54 -15.82 11.47
N GLY A 46 0.77 -14.74 11.68
CA GLY A 46 0.58 -14.16 13.01
C GLY A 46 1.80 -13.40 13.56
N HIS A 47 2.88 -13.23 12.78
CA HIS A 47 4.10 -12.55 13.20
C HIS A 47 4.09 -11.08 12.83
N ALA A 48 3.77 -10.22 13.77
CA ALA A 48 3.68 -8.78 13.55
C ALA A 48 5.02 -8.03 13.59
N ILE A 49 6.12 -8.71 13.92
CA ILE A 49 7.41 -8.04 14.11
C ILE A 49 7.92 -7.41 12.81
N VAL A 50 7.80 -8.12 11.68
CA VAL A 50 8.18 -7.61 10.36
C VAL A 50 7.36 -6.38 9.99
N THR A 51 6.05 -6.40 10.33
CA THR A 51 5.16 -5.26 10.07
C THR A 51 5.53 -4.03 10.90
N LYS A 52 5.93 -4.22 12.16
CA LYS A 52 6.40 -3.12 13.00
C LYS A 52 7.65 -2.45 12.42
N TYR A 53 8.63 -3.25 12.00
CA TYR A 53 9.84 -2.73 11.34
C TYR A 53 9.52 -2.03 10.01
N PHE A 54 8.67 -2.63 9.18
CA PHE A 54 8.27 -2.04 7.91
C PHE A 54 7.55 -0.70 8.10
N ILE A 55 6.57 -0.62 9.00
CA ILE A 55 5.83 0.62 9.26
C ILE A 55 6.74 1.70 9.83
N SER A 56 7.67 1.35 10.70
CA SER A 56 8.67 2.30 11.23
C SER A 56 9.55 2.86 10.12
N PHE A 57 10.08 1.98 9.26
CA PHE A 57 10.88 2.38 8.10
C PHE A 57 10.06 3.22 7.12
N PHE A 58 8.85 2.79 6.78
CA PHE A 58 7.94 3.48 5.86
C PHE A 58 7.61 4.90 6.34
N THR A 59 7.29 5.05 7.62
CA THR A 59 6.97 6.34 8.21
C THR A 59 8.17 7.29 8.15
N LEU A 60 9.36 6.79 8.50
CA LEU A 60 10.60 7.56 8.43
C LEU A 60 10.93 7.95 6.98
N ASP A 61 10.83 7.01 6.05
CA ASP A 61 11.09 7.24 4.63
C ASP A 61 10.16 8.32 4.06
N PHE A 62 8.86 8.24 4.36
CA PHE A 62 7.89 9.25 3.90
C PHE A 62 8.08 10.61 4.58
N LEU A 63 8.50 10.64 5.83
CA LEU A 63 8.87 11.89 6.51
C LEU A 63 10.04 12.58 5.78
N ILE A 64 11.07 11.80 5.46
CA ILE A 64 12.23 12.32 4.70
C ILE A 64 11.80 12.76 3.30
N ARG A 65 10.93 11.99 2.61
CA ARG A 65 10.42 12.37 1.27
C ARG A 65 9.69 13.71 1.26
N VAL A 66 8.88 13.98 2.28
CA VAL A 66 8.13 15.23 2.38
C VAL A 66 9.07 16.42 2.64
N ILE A 67 10.18 16.19 3.34
CA ILE A 67 11.20 17.22 3.60
C ILE A 67 12.07 17.39 2.36
N ASN A 68 12.78 16.33 1.94
CA ASN A 68 13.61 16.31 0.75
C ASN A 68 13.73 14.87 0.19
N PRO A 69 13.12 14.58 -0.97
CA PRO A 69 13.10 13.24 -1.55
C PRO A 69 14.48 12.72 -1.96
N SER A 70 15.45 13.60 -2.20
CA SER A 70 16.81 13.20 -2.59
C SER A 70 17.56 12.42 -1.51
N TYR A 71 17.08 12.48 -0.26
CA TYR A 71 17.67 11.77 0.88
C TYR A 71 16.82 10.58 1.36
N SER A 72 15.67 10.32 0.75
CA SER A 72 14.83 9.18 1.12
C SER A 72 15.50 7.88 0.72
N PRO A 73 15.66 6.90 1.65
CA PRO A 73 16.29 5.63 1.38
C PRO A 73 15.65 4.86 0.21
N SER A 74 14.33 4.82 0.17
CA SER A 74 13.62 4.13 -0.92
C SER A 74 13.75 4.83 -2.27
N MET A 75 13.83 6.17 -2.30
CA MET A 75 14.10 6.93 -3.52
C MET A 75 15.52 6.67 -4.03
N LEU A 76 16.50 6.61 -3.14
CA LEU A 76 17.88 6.27 -3.49
C LEU A 76 17.99 4.86 -4.05
N LEU A 77 17.32 3.88 -3.43
CA LEU A 77 17.23 2.53 -3.98
C LEU A 77 16.55 2.53 -5.36
N GLY A 78 15.42 3.23 -5.48
CA GLY A 78 14.73 3.38 -6.77
C GLY A 78 15.64 3.97 -7.85
N ARG A 79 16.42 5.01 -7.53
CA ARG A 79 17.40 5.62 -8.42
C ARG A 79 18.45 4.61 -8.90
N MET A 80 18.96 3.76 -8.03
CA MET A 80 19.94 2.72 -8.41
C MET A 80 19.42 1.78 -9.49
N PHE A 81 18.13 1.42 -9.44
CA PHE A 81 17.53 0.52 -10.44
C PHE A 81 17.21 1.20 -11.78
N VAL A 82 16.89 2.51 -11.76
CA VAL A 82 16.46 3.21 -12.97
C VAL A 82 17.48 4.21 -13.51
N GLN A 83 18.69 4.25 -12.97
CA GLN A 83 19.73 5.23 -13.32
C GLN A 83 20.10 5.26 -14.82
N ASN A 84 19.95 4.14 -15.53
CA ASN A 84 20.25 4.01 -16.96
C ASN A 84 19.01 4.30 -17.85
N GLN A 85 17.90 4.73 -17.29
CA GLN A 85 16.68 5.03 -18.02
C GLN A 85 16.56 6.54 -18.24
N VAL A 86 15.94 6.93 -19.37
CA VAL A 86 15.63 8.34 -19.63
C VAL A 86 14.71 8.89 -18.53
N PRO A 87 15.07 9.98 -17.84
CA PRO A 87 14.25 10.53 -16.77
C PRO A 87 12.90 11.04 -17.28
N GLU A 88 11.86 10.86 -16.47
CA GLU A 88 10.52 11.37 -16.70
C GLU A 88 10.20 12.41 -15.62
N TYR A 89 10.05 13.66 -16.01
CA TYR A 89 9.90 14.76 -15.07
C TYR A 89 8.45 15.06 -14.74
N VAL A 90 8.16 15.17 -13.44
CA VAL A 90 6.83 15.51 -12.91
C VAL A 90 6.93 16.64 -11.90
N GLY A 91 5.84 17.39 -11.73
CA GLY A 91 5.80 18.52 -10.82
C GLY A 91 6.08 18.13 -9.37
N ALA A 92 7.06 18.77 -8.76
CA ALA A 92 7.50 18.46 -7.41
C ALA A 92 6.42 18.77 -6.36
N THR A 93 5.66 19.86 -6.51
CA THR A 93 4.65 20.30 -5.54
C THR A 93 3.52 19.28 -5.39
N GLN A 94 3.02 18.74 -6.50
CA GLN A 94 1.95 17.73 -6.50
C GLN A 94 2.43 16.42 -5.85
N LYS A 95 3.66 16.00 -6.13
CA LYS A 95 4.27 14.82 -5.51
C LYS A 95 4.47 15.00 -4.02
N ARG A 96 4.91 16.17 -3.58
CA ARG A 96 5.03 16.48 -2.15
C ARG A 96 3.70 16.33 -1.44
N PHE A 97 2.62 16.85 -2.03
CA PHE A 97 1.28 16.73 -1.48
C PHE A 97 0.83 15.26 -1.41
N ALA A 98 1.07 14.47 -2.46
CA ALA A 98 0.74 13.04 -2.47
C ALA A 98 1.51 12.28 -1.37
N TRP A 99 2.79 12.55 -1.18
CA TRP A 99 3.58 11.93 -0.11
C TRP A 99 3.20 12.41 1.29
N ALA A 100 2.71 13.65 1.42
CA ALA A 100 2.14 14.14 2.68
C ALA A 100 0.86 13.38 3.06
N ILE A 101 0.01 13.00 2.08
CA ILE A 101 -1.13 12.10 2.33
C ILE A 101 -0.63 10.73 2.79
N GLY A 102 0.37 10.15 2.14
CA GLY A 102 0.99 8.89 2.56
C GLY A 102 1.54 8.95 3.98
N LEU A 103 2.20 10.04 4.35
CA LEU A 103 2.69 10.27 5.71
C LEU A 103 1.53 10.41 6.71
N ALA A 104 0.46 11.11 6.34
CA ALA A 104 -0.72 11.27 7.19
C ALA A 104 -1.43 9.94 7.48
N LEU A 105 -1.33 8.95 6.58
CA LEU A 105 -1.80 7.59 6.81
C LEU A 105 -0.78 6.76 7.61
N ALA A 106 0.52 6.98 7.40
CA ALA A 106 1.58 6.23 8.06
C ALA A 106 1.72 6.58 9.55
N LEU A 107 1.57 7.84 9.93
CA LEU A 107 1.70 8.30 11.32
C LEU A 107 0.71 7.64 12.29
N PRO A 108 -0.61 7.60 12.03
CA PRO A 108 -1.55 6.86 12.86
C PRO A 108 -1.23 5.36 12.90
N MET A 109 -0.79 4.76 11.78
CA MET A 109 -0.41 3.35 11.73
C MET A 109 0.83 3.07 12.58
N PHE A 110 1.83 3.94 12.54
CA PHE A 110 3.00 3.86 13.40
C PHE A 110 2.59 3.91 14.89
N TYR A 111 1.75 4.87 15.26
CA TYR A 111 1.26 5.00 16.63
C TYR A 111 0.52 3.75 17.09
N LEU A 112 -0.43 3.26 16.28
CA LEU A 112 -1.31 2.15 16.63
C LEU A 112 -0.64 0.76 16.57
N LEU A 113 0.39 0.57 15.73
CA LEU A 113 1.07 -0.72 15.56
C LEU A 113 2.37 -0.84 16.33
N VAL A 114 3.12 0.26 16.44
CA VAL A 114 4.44 0.22 17.07
C VAL A 114 4.37 0.62 18.54
N ILE A 115 3.63 1.70 18.85
CA ILE A 115 3.55 2.25 20.22
C ILE A 115 2.42 1.56 21.01
N HIS A 116 1.20 1.57 20.48
CA HIS A 116 0.04 0.95 21.12
C HIS A 116 -0.40 -0.30 20.34
N TRP A 117 0.18 -1.44 20.73
CA TRP A 117 -0.20 -2.71 20.15
C TRP A 117 -1.62 -3.09 20.59
N GLN A 118 -2.59 -2.88 19.71
CA GLN A 118 -3.95 -3.41 19.87
C GLN A 118 -4.38 -4.05 18.55
N PRO A 119 -4.83 -5.31 18.52
CA PRO A 119 -5.40 -5.89 17.32
C PRO A 119 -6.70 -5.14 16.97
N ASN A 120 -6.77 -4.63 15.74
CA ASN A 120 -7.95 -3.92 15.23
C ASN A 120 -8.05 -4.09 13.70
N PRO A 121 -9.19 -4.50 13.15
CA PRO A 121 -9.37 -4.67 11.70
C PRO A 121 -9.16 -3.38 10.90
N VAL A 122 -9.38 -2.21 11.51
CA VAL A 122 -9.13 -0.90 10.88
C VAL A 122 -7.67 -0.75 10.44
N LYS A 123 -6.71 -1.33 11.16
CA LYS A 123 -5.30 -1.29 10.79
C LYS A 123 -5.01 -2.03 9.49
N VAL A 124 -5.63 -3.20 9.30
CA VAL A 124 -5.51 -3.97 8.05
C VAL A 124 -6.08 -3.16 6.88
N LEU A 125 -7.23 -2.52 7.07
CA LEU A 125 -7.84 -1.67 6.05
C LEU A 125 -6.92 -0.51 5.64
N ILE A 126 -6.31 0.19 6.60
CA ILE A 126 -5.37 1.28 6.31
C ILE A 126 -4.14 0.75 5.56
N CYS A 127 -3.59 -0.40 5.97
CA CYS A 127 -2.48 -1.03 5.25
C CYS A 127 -2.85 -1.38 3.80
N VAL A 128 -4.04 -1.93 3.57
CA VAL A 128 -4.53 -2.24 2.22
C VAL A 128 -4.68 -0.97 1.38
N ILE A 129 -5.20 0.12 1.96
CA ILE A 129 -5.30 1.42 1.27
C ILE A 129 -3.91 1.93 0.90
N CYS A 130 -2.94 1.89 1.83
CA CYS A 130 -1.56 2.30 1.54
C CYS A 130 -0.92 1.46 0.42
N LEU A 131 -1.10 0.14 0.45
CA LEU A 131 -0.61 -0.76 -0.61
C LEU A 131 -1.29 -0.45 -1.96
N PHE A 132 -2.60 -0.19 -1.94
CA PHE A 132 -3.33 0.21 -3.15
C PHE A 132 -2.79 1.52 -3.75
N LEU A 133 -2.48 2.52 -2.92
CA LEU A 133 -1.85 3.76 -3.38
C LEU A 133 -0.48 3.51 -3.99
N LEU A 134 0.34 2.65 -3.36
CA LEU A 134 1.67 2.30 -3.86
C LEU A 134 1.62 1.56 -5.20
N ILE A 135 0.71 0.61 -5.38
CA ILE A 135 0.58 -0.13 -6.64
C ILE A 135 0.05 0.77 -7.77
N MET A 136 -0.90 1.68 -7.47
CA MET A 136 -1.39 2.66 -8.44
C MET A 136 -0.27 3.57 -8.96
N GLU A 137 0.61 4.02 -8.07
CA GLU A 137 1.77 4.83 -8.43
C GLU A 137 2.81 4.01 -9.21
N SER A 138 3.17 2.83 -8.72
CA SER A 138 4.24 2.02 -9.29
C SER A 138 3.87 1.39 -10.63
N ALA A 139 2.74 0.67 -10.71
CA ALA A 139 2.36 -0.11 -11.88
C ALA A 139 1.65 0.73 -12.94
N PHE A 140 0.76 1.64 -12.52
CA PHE A 140 -0.11 2.39 -13.45
C PHE A 140 0.33 3.83 -13.70
N SER A 141 1.36 4.33 -13.03
CA SER A 141 1.76 5.76 -13.08
C SER A 141 0.62 6.71 -12.67
N ILE A 142 -0.34 6.24 -11.92
CA ILE A 142 -1.49 7.02 -11.47
C ILE A 142 -1.22 7.51 -10.05
N CYS A 143 -0.86 8.77 -9.90
CA CYS A 143 -0.75 9.41 -8.60
C CYS A 143 -2.12 9.92 -8.15
N LEU A 144 -2.80 9.13 -7.29
CA LEU A 144 -4.10 9.53 -6.74
C LEU A 144 -4.01 10.82 -5.92
N GLY A 145 -2.91 11.03 -5.20
CA GLY A 145 -2.65 12.28 -4.48
C GLY A 145 -2.58 13.49 -5.41
N CYS A 146 -2.03 13.35 -6.62
CA CYS A 146 -2.03 14.43 -7.61
C CYS A 146 -3.44 14.76 -8.11
N LYS A 147 -4.31 13.75 -8.27
CA LYS A 147 -5.73 13.97 -8.61
C LYS A 147 -6.47 14.69 -7.49
N ILE A 148 -6.25 14.29 -6.25
CA ILE A 148 -6.82 14.97 -5.07
C ILE A 148 -6.31 16.40 -4.98
N TYR A 149 -5.02 16.65 -5.23
CA TYR A 149 -4.45 17.99 -5.27
C TYR A 149 -5.17 18.90 -6.25
N ASN A 150 -5.42 18.41 -7.48
CA ASN A 150 -6.14 19.17 -8.51
C ASN A 150 -7.59 19.50 -8.09
N PHE A 151 -8.24 18.55 -7.44
CA PHE A 151 -9.62 18.74 -6.96
C PHE A 151 -9.69 19.76 -5.81
N VAL A 152 -8.79 19.66 -4.84
CA VAL A 152 -8.79 20.52 -3.64
C VAL A 152 -8.29 21.93 -3.93
N MET A 153 -7.23 22.04 -4.72
CA MET A 153 -6.59 23.34 -4.96
C MET A 153 -7.19 24.13 -6.12
N SER A 154 -8.16 23.58 -6.85
CA SER A 154 -8.77 24.17 -8.07
C SER A 154 -7.74 24.69 -9.09
N LYS A 155 -6.48 24.29 -8.96
CA LYS A 155 -5.37 24.62 -9.86
C LYS A 155 -5.05 23.38 -10.69
N ARG A 156 -4.99 23.55 -12.00
CA ARG A 156 -4.51 22.47 -12.87
C ARG A 156 -3.04 22.19 -12.52
N ALA A 157 -2.78 20.96 -12.10
CA ALA A 157 -1.42 20.50 -11.95
C ALA A 157 -0.79 20.41 -13.34
N THR A 158 0.33 21.05 -13.52
CA THR A 158 1.18 20.95 -14.69
C THR A 158 2.15 19.77 -14.49
N HIS A 159 2.49 19.08 -15.58
CA HIS A 159 3.44 17.97 -15.57
C HIS A 159 3.05 16.84 -14.57
N CYS A 160 1.84 16.31 -14.73
CA CYS A 160 1.39 15.14 -13.98
C CYS A 160 2.07 13.85 -14.45
N PRO A 161 2.25 12.84 -13.56
CA PRO A 161 2.75 11.52 -13.94
C PRO A 161 2.00 10.96 -15.15
N GLY A 162 2.73 10.45 -16.13
CA GLY A 162 2.16 9.88 -17.35
C GLY A 162 1.33 10.86 -18.21
N GLY A 163 1.39 12.17 -17.92
CA GLY A 163 0.60 13.18 -18.63
C GLY A 163 -0.93 13.05 -18.41
N VAL A 164 -1.34 12.36 -17.34
CA VAL A 164 -2.76 12.02 -17.06
C VAL A 164 -3.64 13.26 -16.85
N CYS A 165 -3.05 14.40 -16.45
CA CYS A 165 -3.76 15.65 -16.23
C CYS A 165 -3.88 16.50 -17.52
N GLU A 166 -3.22 16.11 -18.60
CA GLU A 166 -3.28 16.76 -19.89
C GLU A 166 -4.30 16.05 -20.78
N ILE A 167 -5.09 16.83 -21.51
CA ILE A 167 -6.04 16.27 -22.50
C ILE A 167 -5.23 15.80 -23.71
N ARG A 168 -4.96 14.48 -23.77
CA ARG A 168 -4.29 13.85 -24.91
C ARG A 168 -5.30 13.09 -25.76
N LYS A 169 -5.17 13.21 -27.09
CA LYS A 169 -5.84 12.30 -28.02
C LYS A 169 -5.19 10.92 -27.89
N LYS A 170 -6.01 9.89 -27.72
CA LYS A 170 -5.52 8.49 -27.72
C LYS A 170 -4.88 8.16 -29.06
N GLU A 171 -3.69 7.61 -29.02
CA GLU A 171 -3.05 7.05 -30.21
C GLU A 171 -3.68 5.70 -30.58
N LYS A 172 -3.50 5.26 -31.84
CA LYS A 172 -4.07 3.98 -32.30
C LYS A 172 -3.65 2.79 -31.46
N ILE A 173 -2.41 2.79 -30.97
CA ILE A 173 -1.88 1.73 -30.08
C ILE A 173 -2.58 1.69 -28.72
N GLN A 174 -3.25 2.76 -28.31
CA GLN A 174 -3.97 2.86 -27.03
C GLN A 174 -5.47 2.52 -27.17
N THR A 175 -5.92 2.20 -28.39
CA THR A 175 -7.31 1.83 -28.66
C THR A 175 -7.46 0.31 -28.64
N PHE A 176 -8.55 -0.15 -28.01
CA PHE A 176 -8.85 -1.57 -27.95
C PHE A 176 -9.60 -2.04 -29.21
N ASN A 177 -9.19 -3.17 -29.75
CA ASN A 177 -9.92 -3.88 -30.78
C ASN A 177 -11.11 -4.66 -30.12
N PRO A 178 -12.24 -4.89 -30.81
CA PRO A 178 -13.37 -5.66 -30.27
C PRO A 178 -12.96 -7.01 -29.66
N THR A 179 -12.08 -7.74 -30.31
CA THR A 179 -11.53 -9.02 -29.79
C THR A 179 -10.80 -8.85 -28.47
N GLN A 180 -10.01 -7.78 -28.31
CA GLN A 180 -9.31 -7.48 -27.05
C GLN A 180 -10.30 -7.16 -25.92
N MET A 181 -11.38 -6.45 -26.23
CA MET A 181 -12.44 -6.16 -25.25
C MET A 181 -13.13 -7.44 -24.79
N ILE A 182 -13.42 -8.38 -25.69
CA ILE A 182 -13.99 -9.70 -25.33
C ILE A 182 -13.02 -10.44 -24.39
N ILE A 183 -11.73 -10.50 -24.71
CA ILE A 183 -10.72 -11.17 -23.88
C ILE A 183 -10.67 -10.53 -22.49
N VAL A 184 -10.61 -9.20 -22.41
CA VAL A 184 -10.57 -8.49 -21.10
C VAL A 184 -11.82 -8.80 -20.29
N THR A 185 -13.00 -8.79 -20.92
CA THR A 185 -14.28 -9.06 -20.24
C THR A 185 -14.32 -10.50 -19.72
N LEU A 186 -13.96 -11.48 -20.56
CA LEU A 186 -13.91 -12.90 -20.15
C LEU A 186 -12.90 -13.12 -19.03
N THR A 187 -11.70 -12.56 -19.14
CA THR A 187 -10.66 -12.64 -18.10
C THR A 187 -11.16 -12.06 -16.78
N THR A 188 -11.81 -10.90 -16.82
CA THR A 188 -12.37 -10.25 -15.63
C THR A 188 -13.46 -11.12 -14.98
N ILE A 189 -14.35 -11.73 -15.78
CA ILE A 189 -15.39 -12.64 -15.27
C ILE A 189 -14.76 -13.87 -14.63
N VAL A 190 -13.80 -14.51 -15.30
CA VAL A 190 -13.11 -15.72 -14.78
C VAL A 190 -12.39 -15.43 -13.49
N LEU A 191 -11.62 -14.33 -13.43
CA LEU A 191 -10.91 -13.93 -12.21
C LEU A 191 -11.87 -13.56 -11.07
N SER A 192 -12.94 -12.82 -11.36
CA SER A 192 -13.94 -12.46 -10.35
C SER A 192 -14.67 -13.67 -9.80
N THR A 193 -15.04 -14.62 -10.68
CA THR A 193 -15.72 -15.86 -10.30
C THR A 193 -14.76 -16.75 -9.49
N GLY A 194 -13.52 -16.92 -9.94
CA GLY A 194 -12.49 -17.67 -9.21
C GLY A 194 -12.21 -17.07 -7.84
N PHE A 195 -12.10 -15.74 -7.75
CA PHE A 195 -11.91 -15.05 -6.48
C PHE A 195 -13.12 -15.18 -5.55
N TYR A 196 -14.35 -15.13 -6.09
CA TYR A 196 -15.56 -15.35 -5.31
C TYR A 196 -15.61 -16.77 -4.73
N PHE A 197 -15.33 -17.80 -5.54
CA PHE A 197 -15.23 -19.19 -5.07
C PHE A 197 -14.14 -19.34 -4.00
N TYR A 198 -12.97 -18.75 -4.24
CA TYR A 198 -11.86 -18.79 -3.30
C TYR A 198 -12.22 -18.16 -1.94
N ILE A 199 -12.90 -17.01 -1.93
CA ILE A 199 -13.36 -16.36 -0.70
C ILE A 199 -14.44 -17.20 0.00
N TYR A 200 -15.35 -17.83 -0.74
CA TYR A 200 -16.44 -18.61 -0.17
C TYR A 200 -15.96 -19.91 0.48
N GLU A 201 -14.96 -20.55 -0.10
CA GLU A 201 -14.36 -21.79 0.43
C GLU A 201 -13.36 -21.53 1.58
N LEU A 202 -12.71 -20.36 1.61
CA LEU A 202 -11.67 -20.03 2.58
C LEU A 202 -12.15 -19.82 4.02
N PRO A 203 -13.35 -19.27 4.33
CA PRO A 203 -13.71 -18.88 5.70
C PRO A 203 -13.64 -20.04 6.70
N ASN A 204 -13.89 -21.27 6.26
CA ASN A 204 -13.98 -22.42 7.16
C ASN A 204 -12.62 -23.04 7.54
N ASN A 205 -11.58 -22.86 6.74
CA ASN A 205 -10.30 -23.57 6.94
C ASN A 205 -9.06 -22.67 7.00
N SER A 206 -9.15 -21.37 6.68
CA SER A 206 -7.97 -20.51 6.72
C SER A 206 -7.69 -19.96 8.12
N PHE A 207 -6.42 -19.90 8.49
CA PHE A 207 -5.93 -19.27 9.71
C PHE A 207 -6.41 -17.80 9.83
N PHE A 208 -6.49 -17.09 8.70
CA PHE A 208 -6.96 -15.71 8.65
C PHE A 208 -8.47 -15.61 8.94
N GLY A 209 -9.30 -16.47 8.33
CA GLY A 209 -10.74 -16.48 8.57
C GLY A 209 -11.07 -16.78 10.05
N LYS A 210 -10.40 -17.78 10.65
CA LYS A 210 -10.55 -18.11 12.07
C LYS A 210 -10.12 -16.95 12.98
N ARG A 211 -9.08 -16.23 12.61
CA ARG A 211 -8.56 -15.11 13.40
C ARG A 211 -9.47 -13.88 13.32
N VAL A 212 -9.98 -13.55 12.14
CA VAL A 212 -10.95 -12.45 11.96
C VAL A 212 -12.27 -12.79 12.68
N ALA A 213 -12.74 -14.02 12.55
CA ALA A 213 -13.93 -14.47 13.28
C ALA A 213 -13.74 -14.36 14.80
N ASN A 214 -12.59 -14.79 15.33
CA ASN A 214 -12.29 -14.67 16.76
C ASN A 214 -12.16 -13.21 17.24
N GLU A 215 -11.69 -12.29 16.40
CA GLU A 215 -11.61 -10.87 16.77
C GLU A 215 -12.97 -10.15 16.71
N MET A 216 -13.90 -10.65 15.89
CA MET A 216 -15.28 -10.14 15.83
C MET A 216 -16.16 -10.63 16.98
N LEU A 217 -15.74 -11.65 17.74
CA LEU A 217 -16.44 -12.14 18.91
C LEU A 217 -16.36 -11.12 20.06
N SER A 218 -17.44 -10.96 20.79
CA SER A 218 -17.44 -10.19 22.03
C SER A 218 -16.53 -10.79 23.09
N GLU A 219 -16.04 -10.00 24.04
CA GLU A 219 -15.16 -10.52 25.10
C GLU A 219 -15.84 -11.62 25.93
N ALA A 220 -17.16 -11.58 26.10
CA ALA A 220 -17.92 -12.62 26.75
C ALA A 220 -17.91 -13.95 25.97
N GLU A 221 -18.04 -13.90 24.64
CA GLU A 221 -17.95 -15.08 23.78
C GLU A 221 -16.54 -15.66 23.73
N LYS A 222 -15.52 -14.80 23.72
CA LYS A 222 -14.10 -15.23 23.81
C LYS A 222 -13.82 -15.92 25.12
N GLN A 223 -14.43 -15.47 26.21
CA GLN A 223 -14.27 -16.08 27.53
C GLN A 223 -14.96 -17.43 27.60
N ALA A 224 -16.19 -17.54 27.09
CA ALA A 224 -16.91 -18.80 26.99
C ALA A 224 -16.18 -19.87 26.16
N ILE A 225 -15.54 -19.47 25.03
CA ILE A 225 -14.72 -20.38 24.22
C ILE A 225 -13.44 -20.83 24.96
N ARG A 226 -12.83 -19.95 25.75
CA ARG A 226 -11.66 -20.32 26.58
C ARG A 226 -12.05 -21.30 27.68
N ASP A 227 -13.17 -21.05 28.36
CA ASP A 227 -13.65 -21.90 29.43
C ASP A 227 -14.05 -23.30 28.90
N ALA A 228 -14.72 -23.36 27.75
CA ALA A 228 -15.07 -24.61 27.09
C ALA A 228 -13.83 -25.42 26.64
N LYS A 229 -12.78 -24.76 26.13
CA LYS A 229 -11.52 -25.42 25.79
C LYS A 229 -10.76 -25.93 27.00
N LEU A 230 -10.77 -25.19 28.12
CA LEU A 230 -10.19 -25.63 29.38
C LEU A 230 -10.91 -26.86 29.91
N GLU A 231 -12.24 -26.87 29.90
CA GLU A 231 -13.05 -28.03 30.32
C GLU A 231 -12.80 -29.27 29.46
N GLN A 232 -12.64 -29.07 28.15
CA GLN A 232 -12.30 -30.15 27.24
C GLN A 232 -10.88 -30.70 27.47
N ALA A 233 -9.89 -29.82 27.69
CA ALA A 233 -8.53 -30.23 28.01
C ALA A 233 -8.42 -30.98 29.36
N PHE A 234 -9.26 -30.65 30.34
CA PHE A 234 -9.35 -31.41 31.59
C PHE A 234 -9.96 -32.79 31.37
N LYS A 235 -11.00 -32.92 30.54
CA LYS A 235 -11.59 -34.23 30.21
C LYS A 235 -10.63 -35.13 29.46
N ASP A 236 -9.89 -34.58 28.50
CA ASP A 236 -8.88 -35.33 27.76
C ASP A 236 -7.73 -35.80 28.66
N PHE A 237 -7.39 -35.03 29.71
CA PHE A 237 -6.35 -35.41 30.71
C PHE A 237 -6.82 -36.55 31.64
N ASP A 238 -8.10 -36.50 32.08
CA ASP A 238 -8.68 -37.53 32.93
C ASP A 238 -8.87 -38.87 32.17
N GLU A 239 -9.08 -38.86 30.86
CA GLU A 239 -9.17 -40.10 30.04
C GLU A 239 -7.79 -40.75 29.78
N ASP A 240 -6.67 -39.99 29.79
CA ASP A 240 -5.33 -40.54 29.61
C ASP A 240 -4.74 -41.18 30.90
N ASP A 241 -5.30 -40.87 32.09
CA ASP A 241 -4.87 -41.46 33.37
C ASP A 241 -5.60 -42.80 33.72
N ASP A 242 -6.61 -43.22 32.92
CA ASP A 242 -7.36 -44.49 33.09
C ASP A 242 -6.77 -45.68 32.29
N PHE A 243 -5.48 -45.58 31.84
CA PHE A 243 -4.77 -46.69 31.17
C PHE A 243 -3.54 -47.16 32.00
#